data_38b9f5c6968442e9ff8909004ea563f5
#
_entry.id   38b9f5c6968442e9ff8909004ea563f5
#
_cell.length_a   1.000
_cell.length_b   1.000
_cell.length_c   1.000
_cell.angle_alpha   90.00
_cell.angle_beta   90.00
_cell.angle_gamma   90.00
#
_symmetry.space_group_name_H-M   'P 1'
#
loop_
_entity.id
_entity.type
_entity.pdbx_description
1 polymer ?
#
loop_
_entity_poly.entity_id
_entity_poly.type
_entity_poly.pdbx_seq_one_letter_code
_entity_poly.pdbx_strand_id
1 'polypeptide(L)'
;SLDKETKEGRILQINRNTMTQIDTYDSTGSAFGTVNAQLATQYAYCIGGSRSCWATEKTVKKLLYNLPISGYFALSVDGIPEINDALGGVTVEMTEEDAAINPAFEAGKEVCLKGADAENYVRYRDTNVFNSNEGRMQRQVKYVTALIKNARSHGGSALYNLISPFLDKYIETDLDGDQIDALSSYTYLTDEVADLPGETVRGEE
;
A
#
# COMPACT_ATOMS: atom_id res chain seq x y z
N SER A 1 -2.50 -2.83 -11.62
CA SER A 1 -3.43 -3.10 -12.73
C SER A 1 -3.72 -4.58 -12.81
N LEU A 2 -4.89 -4.94 -13.36
CA LEU A 2 -5.34 -6.32 -13.51
C LEU A 2 -5.66 -6.59 -14.96
N ASP A 3 -5.09 -7.65 -15.49
CA ASP A 3 -5.47 -8.19 -16.80
C ASP A 3 -6.58 -9.25 -16.60
N LYS A 4 -7.74 -8.98 -17.19
CA LYS A 4 -8.92 -9.86 -17.06
C LYS A 4 -8.81 -11.14 -17.89
N GLU A 5 -8.00 -11.13 -18.94
CA GLU A 5 -7.83 -12.27 -19.86
C GLU A 5 -6.80 -13.25 -19.29
N THR A 6 -5.63 -12.74 -18.90
CA THR A 6 -4.55 -13.58 -18.35
C THR A 6 -4.73 -13.88 -16.86
N LYS A 7 -5.60 -13.12 -16.18
CA LYS A 7 -5.75 -13.15 -14.71
C LYS A 7 -4.47 -12.75 -13.96
N GLU A 8 -3.64 -11.93 -14.60
CA GLU A 8 -2.41 -11.41 -14.00
C GLU A 8 -2.62 -10.02 -13.40
N GLY A 9 -1.96 -9.76 -12.29
CA GLY A 9 -1.90 -8.45 -11.65
C GLY A 9 -0.50 -7.86 -11.74
N ARG A 10 -0.41 -6.56 -11.91
CA ARG A 10 0.85 -5.81 -11.86
C ARG A 10 0.76 -4.68 -10.85
N ILE A 11 1.80 -4.52 -10.04
CA ILE A 11 1.93 -3.42 -9.07
C ILE A 11 2.78 -2.32 -9.68
N LEU A 12 2.22 -1.11 -9.74
CA LEU A 12 2.96 0.12 -10.03
C LEU A 12 3.11 0.90 -8.73
N GLN A 13 4.33 1.06 -8.26
CA GLN A 13 4.62 1.88 -7.09
C GLN A 13 4.80 3.34 -7.50
N ILE A 14 4.05 4.24 -6.88
CA ILE A 14 4.19 5.69 -7.07
C ILE A 14 4.87 6.27 -5.83
N ASN A 15 6.00 6.95 -6.04
CA ASN A 15 6.73 7.56 -4.94
C ASN A 15 5.86 8.62 -4.25
N ARG A 16 5.77 8.56 -2.94
CA ARG A 16 5.01 9.52 -2.13
C ARG A 16 5.45 10.98 -2.33
N ASN A 17 6.72 11.19 -2.68
CA ASN A 17 7.32 12.50 -2.89
C ASN A 17 7.08 13.04 -4.31
N THR A 18 6.39 12.29 -5.20
CA THR A 18 6.03 12.76 -6.53
C THR A 18 5.30 14.09 -6.44
N MET A 19 5.88 15.13 -7.04
CA MET A 19 5.27 16.45 -7.12
C MET A 19 4.17 16.44 -8.18
N THR A 20 2.98 16.87 -7.79
CA THR A 20 1.83 16.94 -8.69
C THR A 20 0.84 18.02 -8.23
N GLN A 21 -0.09 18.35 -9.10
CA GLN A 21 -1.21 19.20 -8.71
C GLN A 21 -2.18 18.42 -7.85
N ILE A 22 -2.35 18.83 -6.61
CA ILE A 22 -3.32 18.30 -5.67
C ILE A 22 -4.47 19.29 -5.47
N ASP A 23 -5.66 18.74 -5.30
CA ASP A 23 -6.85 19.53 -5.00
C ASP A 23 -6.91 19.79 -3.48
N THR A 24 -7.24 21.01 -3.09
CA THR A 24 -7.44 21.40 -1.68
C THR A 24 -8.93 21.58 -1.40
N TYR A 25 -9.32 21.22 -0.19
CA TYR A 25 -10.72 21.26 0.25
C TYR A 25 -10.85 22.05 1.56
N ASP A 26 -11.96 22.74 1.73
CA ASP A 26 -12.29 23.38 2.99
C ASP A 26 -12.82 22.38 4.04
N SER A 27 -13.11 22.86 5.24
CA SER A 27 -13.63 22.03 6.34
C SER A 27 -14.99 21.39 6.06
N THR A 28 -15.70 21.83 5.02
CA THR A 28 -16.98 21.24 4.58
C THR A 28 -16.77 20.17 3.49
N GLY A 29 -15.54 20.01 2.99
CA GLY A 29 -15.22 19.13 1.87
C GLY A 29 -15.51 19.75 0.50
N SER A 30 -15.76 21.05 0.42
CA SER A 30 -15.92 21.79 -0.83
C SER A 30 -14.55 22.12 -1.43
N ALA A 31 -14.43 22.03 -2.77
CA ALA A 31 -13.20 22.34 -3.45
C ALA A 31 -12.82 23.82 -3.24
N PHE A 32 -11.60 24.05 -2.77
CA PHE A 32 -11.07 25.38 -2.46
C PHE A 32 -10.07 25.88 -3.51
N GLY A 33 -9.27 24.97 -4.08
CA GLY A 33 -8.27 25.29 -5.07
C GLY A 33 -7.35 24.13 -5.39
N THR A 34 -6.21 24.43 -6.03
CA THR A 34 -5.16 23.48 -6.34
C THR A 34 -3.80 24.04 -5.95
N VAL A 35 -2.90 23.16 -5.49
CA VAL A 35 -1.51 23.52 -5.21
C VAL A 35 -0.58 22.46 -5.81
N ASN A 36 0.65 22.83 -6.12
CA ASN A 36 1.67 21.87 -6.50
C ASN A 36 2.38 21.37 -5.23
N ALA A 37 2.18 20.10 -4.89
CA ALA A 37 2.72 19.51 -3.66
C ALA A 37 2.99 18.00 -3.84
N GLN A 38 3.59 17.39 -2.83
CA GLN A 38 3.84 15.95 -2.84
C GLN A 38 2.54 15.16 -2.85
N LEU A 39 2.44 14.13 -3.68
CA LEU A 39 1.26 13.25 -3.78
C LEU A 39 0.77 12.75 -2.40
N ALA A 40 1.70 12.41 -1.50
CA ALA A 40 1.36 11.94 -0.16
C ALA A 40 0.56 12.94 0.68
N THR A 41 0.57 14.23 0.32
CA THR A 41 -0.16 15.26 1.05
C THR A 41 -1.61 15.39 0.61
N GLN A 42 -2.00 14.79 -0.53
CA GLN A 42 -3.38 14.87 -1.04
C GLN A 42 -4.41 14.40 -0.02
N TYR A 43 -4.14 13.31 0.68
CA TYR A 43 -5.04 12.80 1.71
C TYR A 43 -5.29 13.83 2.83
N ALA A 44 -4.24 14.52 3.28
CA ALA A 44 -4.31 15.51 4.34
C ALA A 44 -4.97 16.83 3.92
N TYR A 45 -4.97 17.15 2.62
CA TYR A 45 -5.65 18.34 2.09
C TYR A 45 -7.15 18.15 1.82
N CYS A 46 -7.73 17.10 2.38
CA CYS A 46 -9.17 16.83 2.40
C CYS A 46 -9.64 16.58 3.84
N ILE A 47 -10.88 16.14 4.04
CA ILE A 47 -11.52 16.03 5.35
C ILE A 47 -11.38 14.67 6.05
N GLY A 48 -10.55 13.79 5.53
CA GLY A 48 -10.35 12.42 6.07
C GLY A 48 -11.29 11.39 5.44
N GLY A 49 -11.09 10.11 5.85
CA GLY A 49 -11.93 8.98 5.47
C GLY A 49 -12.06 8.78 3.95
N SER A 50 -13.19 8.22 3.53
CA SER A 50 -13.48 7.92 2.13
C SER A 50 -13.35 9.14 1.20
N ARG A 51 -13.61 10.34 1.70
CA ARG A 51 -13.47 11.57 0.92
C ARG A 51 -12.01 11.86 0.56
N SER A 52 -11.09 11.67 1.51
CA SER A 52 -9.65 11.82 1.26
C SER A 52 -9.10 10.72 0.35
N CYS A 53 -9.62 9.49 0.48
CA CYS A 53 -9.30 8.39 -0.43
C CYS A 53 -9.71 8.72 -1.86
N TRP A 54 -10.95 9.17 -2.06
CA TRP A 54 -11.45 9.61 -3.36
C TRP A 54 -10.62 10.77 -3.95
N ALA A 55 -10.23 11.76 -3.14
CA ALA A 55 -9.40 12.87 -3.60
C ALA A 55 -8.01 12.38 -4.05
N THR A 56 -7.44 11.41 -3.32
CA THR A 56 -6.15 10.78 -3.65
C THR A 56 -6.26 9.97 -4.94
N GLU A 57 -7.29 9.14 -5.09
CA GLU A 57 -7.58 8.40 -6.32
C GLU A 57 -7.68 9.33 -7.53
N LYS A 58 -8.45 10.41 -7.41
CA LYS A 58 -8.60 11.41 -8.46
C LYS A 58 -7.26 12.03 -8.87
N THR A 59 -6.40 12.30 -7.91
CA THR A 59 -5.06 12.85 -8.17
C THR A 59 -4.16 11.82 -8.85
N VAL A 60 -4.16 10.58 -8.38
CA VAL A 60 -3.42 9.48 -9.03
C VAL A 60 -3.93 9.25 -10.45
N LYS A 61 -5.25 9.26 -10.66
CA LYS A 61 -5.84 9.14 -11.99
C LYS A 61 -5.35 10.23 -12.94
N LYS A 62 -5.30 11.49 -12.50
CA LYS A 62 -4.74 12.59 -13.28
C LYS A 62 -3.26 12.39 -13.59
N LEU A 63 -2.47 11.98 -12.61
CA LEU A 63 -1.04 11.69 -12.75
C LEU A 63 -0.77 10.60 -13.80
N LEU A 64 -1.66 9.62 -13.91
CA LEU A 64 -1.59 8.51 -14.85
C LEU A 64 -2.39 8.78 -16.15
N TYR A 65 -2.43 10.03 -16.61
CA TYR A 65 -3.10 10.42 -17.87
C TYR A 65 -4.57 10.01 -17.97
N ASN A 66 -5.30 10.11 -16.86
CA ASN A 66 -6.70 9.71 -16.70
C ASN A 66 -6.95 8.19 -16.89
N LEU A 67 -5.94 7.35 -16.61
CA LEU A 67 -6.15 5.90 -16.55
C LEU A 67 -7.31 5.59 -15.59
N PRO A 68 -8.30 4.77 -16.01
CA PRO A 68 -9.40 4.42 -15.12
C PRO A 68 -8.90 3.65 -13.90
N ILE A 69 -9.32 4.10 -12.73
CA ILE A 69 -9.14 3.41 -11.46
C ILE A 69 -10.51 2.87 -11.06
N SER A 70 -10.59 1.60 -10.73
CA SER A 70 -11.86 0.91 -10.49
C SER A 70 -12.21 0.79 -9.01
N GLY A 71 -11.32 1.23 -8.13
CA GLY A 71 -11.53 1.22 -6.69
C GLY A 71 -10.24 1.48 -5.92
N TYR A 72 -10.37 1.65 -4.62
CA TYR A 72 -9.24 1.86 -3.74
C TYR A 72 -9.32 0.99 -2.48
N PHE A 73 -8.18 0.76 -1.88
CA PHE A 73 -8.03 0.15 -0.58
C PHE A 73 -6.95 0.93 0.19
N ALA A 74 -7.37 1.65 1.21
CA ALA A 74 -6.49 2.45 2.05
C ALA A 74 -6.37 1.80 3.43
N LEU A 75 -5.14 1.60 3.88
CA LEU A 75 -4.80 0.99 5.16
C LEU A 75 -4.10 2.02 6.04
N SER A 76 -4.66 2.25 7.23
CA SER A 76 -3.97 3.00 8.28
C SER A 76 -2.76 2.22 8.76
N VAL A 77 -1.64 2.91 8.88
CA VAL A 77 -0.40 2.31 9.40
C VAL A 77 -0.59 1.76 10.81
N ASP A 78 -1.39 2.43 11.63
CA ASP A 78 -1.68 2.01 13.02
C ASP A 78 -2.49 0.70 13.07
N GLY A 79 -3.17 0.33 11.98
CA GLY A 79 -3.91 -0.93 11.85
C GLY A 79 -3.05 -2.13 11.41
N ILE A 80 -1.82 -1.88 10.96
CA ILE A 80 -0.95 -2.96 10.46
C ILE A 80 -0.76 -4.09 11.47
N PRO A 81 -0.45 -3.84 12.75
CA PRO A 81 -0.27 -4.91 13.72
C PRO A 81 -1.48 -5.83 13.86
N GLU A 82 -2.66 -5.23 14.02
CA GLU A 82 -3.89 -5.99 14.26
C GLU A 82 -4.32 -6.79 13.01
N ILE A 83 -4.27 -6.16 11.82
CA ILE A 83 -4.66 -6.81 10.57
C ILE A 83 -3.66 -7.91 10.18
N ASN A 84 -2.36 -7.63 10.32
CA ASN A 84 -1.30 -8.61 10.09
C ASN A 84 -1.51 -9.86 10.96
N ASP A 85 -1.80 -9.66 12.24
CA ASP A 85 -1.99 -10.77 13.18
C ASP A 85 -3.29 -11.53 12.93
N ALA A 86 -4.36 -10.86 12.54
CA ALA A 86 -5.62 -11.49 12.12
C ALA A 86 -5.43 -12.40 10.89
N LEU A 87 -4.54 -12.03 9.98
CA LEU A 87 -4.16 -12.85 8.83
C LEU A 87 -3.11 -13.95 9.17
N GLY A 88 -2.75 -14.10 10.43
CA GLY A 88 -1.77 -15.11 10.87
C GLY A 88 -0.31 -14.66 10.75
N GLY A 89 -0.06 -13.40 10.41
CA GLY A 89 1.26 -12.82 10.21
C GLY A 89 1.71 -12.87 8.74
N VAL A 90 2.63 -12.00 8.39
CA VAL A 90 3.20 -11.91 7.04
C VAL A 90 4.65 -12.36 7.06
N THR A 91 4.99 -13.37 6.25
CA THR A 91 6.35 -13.88 6.14
C THR A 91 7.09 -13.15 5.03
N VAL A 92 8.26 -12.61 5.36
CA VAL A 92 9.17 -11.94 4.43
C VAL A 92 10.60 -12.41 4.64
N GLU A 93 11.35 -12.48 3.56
CA GLU A 93 12.80 -12.72 3.63
C GLU A 93 13.52 -11.44 4.02
N MET A 94 14.38 -11.50 5.02
CA MET A 94 15.13 -10.36 5.54
C MET A 94 16.36 -10.04 4.70
N THR A 95 16.70 -8.76 4.64
CA THR A 95 17.93 -8.25 4.03
C THR A 95 18.94 -7.82 5.12
N GLU A 96 20.16 -7.50 4.74
CA GLU A 96 21.18 -6.98 5.67
C GLU A 96 20.73 -5.66 6.34
N GLU A 97 19.97 -4.83 5.61
CA GLU A 97 19.48 -3.56 6.13
C GLU A 97 18.37 -3.73 7.21
N ASP A 98 17.68 -4.86 7.20
CA ASP A 98 16.55 -5.11 8.10
C ASP A 98 17.00 -5.38 9.54
N ALA A 99 18.26 -5.79 9.75
CA ALA A 99 18.88 -5.92 11.08
C ALA A 99 18.90 -4.60 11.88
N ALA A 100 18.88 -3.46 11.18
CA ALA A 100 18.73 -2.14 11.81
C ALA A 100 17.34 -1.88 12.40
N ILE A 101 16.32 -2.61 11.94
CA ILE A 101 14.96 -2.53 12.46
C ILE A 101 14.82 -3.35 13.74
N ASN A 102 15.29 -4.59 13.68
CA ASN A 102 15.32 -5.52 14.78
C ASN A 102 16.55 -6.44 14.63
N PRO A 103 17.44 -6.50 15.63
CA PRO A 103 18.63 -7.37 15.56
C PRO A 103 18.36 -8.86 15.35
N ALA A 104 17.11 -9.31 15.60
CA ALA A 104 16.68 -10.67 15.30
C ALA A 104 16.37 -10.92 13.80
N PHE A 105 16.37 -9.88 12.97
CA PHE A 105 16.15 -9.97 11.53
C PHE A 105 17.48 -10.31 10.82
N GLU A 106 17.76 -11.60 10.74
CA GLU A 106 18.98 -12.09 10.08
C GLU A 106 18.80 -12.13 8.55
N ALA A 107 19.74 -11.54 7.81
CA ALA A 107 19.74 -11.54 6.35
C ALA A 107 19.62 -12.97 5.77
N GLY A 108 18.79 -13.12 4.73
CA GLY A 108 18.53 -14.40 4.07
C GLY A 108 17.63 -15.35 4.87
N LYS A 109 17.07 -14.91 6.00
CA LYS A 109 16.08 -15.68 6.76
C LYS A 109 14.67 -15.20 6.47
N GLU A 110 13.75 -16.15 6.38
CA GLU A 110 12.32 -15.85 6.39
C GLU A 110 11.86 -15.59 7.82
N VAL A 111 11.20 -14.46 8.04
CA VAL A 111 10.62 -14.07 9.34
C VAL A 111 9.14 -13.83 9.17
N CYS A 112 8.32 -14.50 9.99
CA CYS A 112 6.91 -14.21 10.10
C CYS A 112 6.72 -13.00 11.02
N LEU A 113 6.47 -11.85 10.42
CA LEU A 113 6.25 -10.59 11.14
C LEU A 113 4.95 -10.66 11.94
N LYS A 114 5.00 -10.20 13.18
CA LYS A 114 3.89 -10.17 14.13
C LYS A 114 3.82 -8.84 14.86
N GLY A 115 2.60 -8.39 15.19
CA GLY A 115 2.36 -7.21 16.01
C GLY A 115 3.19 -6.00 15.55
N ALA A 116 3.92 -5.41 16.49
CA ALA A 116 4.73 -4.22 16.27
C ALA A 116 5.87 -4.43 15.26
N ASP A 117 6.38 -5.66 15.07
CA ASP A 117 7.43 -5.92 14.11
C ASP A 117 6.95 -5.70 12.67
N ALA A 118 5.67 -6.00 12.37
CA ALA A 118 5.08 -5.73 11.06
C ALA A 118 5.00 -4.22 10.78
N GLU A 119 4.56 -3.44 11.77
CA GLU A 119 4.50 -1.98 11.65
C GLU A 119 5.92 -1.38 11.52
N ASN A 120 6.84 -1.80 12.38
CA ASN A 120 8.21 -1.32 12.36
C ASN A 120 8.88 -1.62 11.01
N TYR A 121 8.68 -2.81 10.46
CA TYR A 121 9.25 -3.20 9.17
C TYR A 121 8.83 -2.27 8.03
N VAL A 122 7.54 -1.88 7.96
CA VAL A 122 7.04 -1.00 6.89
C VAL A 122 7.32 0.49 7.14
N ARG A 123 7.50 0.90 8.39
CA ARG A 123 7.71 2.31 8.77
C ARG A 123 9.16 2.72 8.85
N TYR A 124 10.04 1.80 9.20
CA TYR A 124 11.43 2.11 9.50
C TYR A 124 12.09 2.93 8.39
N ARG A 125 12.80 3.94 8.82
CA ARG A 125 13.64 4.78 7.98
C ARG A 125 14.79 5.32 8.80
N ASP A 126 16.02 5.06 8.36
CA ASP A 126 17.18 5.76 8.92
C ASP A 126 17.27 7.15 8.28
N THR A 127 16.92 8.17 9.06
CA THR A 127 16.93 9.57 8.58
C THR A 127 18.33 10.13 8.38
N ASN A 128 19.37 9.45 8.87
CA ASN A 128 20.76 9.86 8.70
C ASN A 128 21.36 9.36 7.37
N VAL A 129 20.67 8.44 6.68
CA VAL A 129 21.10 7.91 5.39
C VAL A 129 20.36 8.62 4.26
N PHE A 130 21.16 9.15 3.31
CA PHE A 130 20.61 9.72 2.08
C PHE A 130 19.86 8.65 1.28
N ASN A 131 18.73 9.00 0.67
CA ASN A 131 17.84 8.08 -0.06
C ASN A 131 17.24 6.91 0.76
N SER A 132 17.28 6.97 2.09
CA SER A 132 16.65 5.94 2.95
C SER A 132 15.15 5.71 2.69
N ASN A 133 14.52 6.61 1.92
CA ASN A 133 13.15 6.42 1.45
C ASN A 133 13.02 5.24 0.47
N GLU A 134 14.03 4.98 -0.35
CA GLU A 134 14.00 3.86 -1.32
C GLU A 134 13.96 2.51 -0.60
N GLY A 135 14.82 2.29 0.40
CA GLY A 135 14.80 1.07 1.20
C GLY A 135 13.44 0.84 1.89
N ARG A 136 12.82 1.92 2.42
CA ARG A 136 11.47 1.81 2.97
C ARG A 136 10.44 1.44 1.90
N MET A 137 10.49 2.04 0.71
CA MET A 137 9.59 1.73 -0.39
C MET A 137 9.72 0.26 -0.82
N GLN A 138 10.94 -0.26 -0.93
CA GLN A 138 11.19 -1.68 -1.25
C GLN A 138 10.59 -2.61 -0.19
N ARG A 139 10.78 -2.30 1.11
CA ARG A 139 10.15 -3.06 2.19
C ARG A 139 8.63 -3.01 2.13
N GLN A 140 8.05 -1.86 1.83
CA GLN A 140 6.59 -1.73 1.67
C GLN A 140 6.06 -2.60 0.53
N VAL A 141 6.72 -2.61 -0.64
CA VAL A 141 6.34 -3.50 -1.75
C VAL A 141 6.44 -4.96 -1.33
N LYS A 142 7.58 -5.34 -0.74
CA LYS A 142 7.80 -6.71 -0.27
C LYS A 142 6.74 -7.15 0.75
N TYR A 143 6.44 -6.30 1.72
CA TYR A 143 5.41 -6.57 2.72
C TYR A 143 4.01 -6.68 2.10
N VAL A 144 3.61 -5.71 1.26
CA VAL A 144 2.28 -5.72 0.61
C VAL A 144 2.12 -6.94 -0.29
N THR A 145 3.16 -7.31 -1.04
CA THR A 145 3.16 -8.52 -1.88
C THR A 145 2.94 -9.77 -1.03
N ALA A 146 3.68 -9.91 0.06
CA ALA A 146 3.54 -11.04 0.96
C ALA A 146 2.19 -11.05 1.69
N LEU A 147 1.68 -9.86 2.08
CA LEU A 147 0.36 -9.67 2.68
C LEU A 147 -0.75 -10.15 1.74
N ILE A 148 -0.71 -9.74 0.46
CA ILE A 148 -1.69 -10.16 -0.54
C ILE A 148 -1.61 -11.67 -0.77
N LYS A 149 -0.40 -12.25 -0.86
CA LYS A 149 -0.20 -13.69 -1.00
C LYS A 149 -0.81 -14.45 0.18
N ASN A 150 -0.58 -13.97 1.40
CA ASN A 150 -1.18 -14.54 2.60
C ASN A 150 -2.70 -14.39 2.60
N ALA A 151 -3.22 -13.19 2.36
CA ALA A 151 -4.65 -12.92 2.31
C ALA A 151 -5.39 -13.85 1.34
N ARG A 152 -4.82 -14.09 0.15
CA ARG A 152 -5.39 -15.02 -0.85
C ARG A 152 -5.47 -16.46 -0.36
N SER A 153 -4.56 -16.90 0.49
CA SER A 153 -4.58 -18.27 1.02
C SER A 153 -5.83 -18.57 1.86
N HIS A 154 -6.52 -17.55 2.35
CA HIS A 154 -7.76 -17.67 3.09
C HIS A 154 -9.00 -17.83 2.19
N GLY A 155 -8.92 -17.43 0.91
CA GLY A 155 -10.07 -17.34 0.00
C GLY A 155 -10.93 -16.10 0.26
N GLY A 156 -11.68 -15.63 -0.76
CA GLY A 156 -12.31 -14.33 -0.73
C GLY A 156 -13.31 -14.09 0.41
N SER A 157 -14.26 -15.01 0.61
CA SER A 157 -15.27 -14.85 1.67
C SER A 157 -14.66 -14.94 3.08
N ALA A 158 -13.67 -15.83 3.29
CA ALA A 158 -12.97 -15.92 4.57
C ALA A 158 -12.11 -14.68 4.79
N LEU A 159 -11.44 -14.17 3.75
CA LEU A 159 -10.68 -12.93 3.81
C LEU A 159 -11.56 -11.75 4.22
N TYR A 160 -12.74 -11.60 3.58
CA TYR A 160 -13.66 -10.53 3.93
C TYR A 160 -14.07 -10.60 5.41
N ASN A 161 -14.37 -11.79 5.92
CA ASN A 161 -14.70 -11.97 7.33
C ASN A 161 -13.54 -11.62 8.27
N LEU A 162 -12.30 -11.87 7.86
CA LEU A 162 -11.11 -11.52 8.64
C LEU A 162 -10.85 -10.01 8.69
N ILE A 163 -11.09 -9.29 7.58
CA ILE A 163 -10.81 -7.85 7.49
C ILE A 163 -12.00 -6.98 7.87
N SER A 164 -13.23 -7.48 7.81
CA SER A 164 -14.44 -6.69 8.08
C SER A 164 -14.47 -6.00 9.45
N PRO A 165 -13.92 -6.56 10.55
CA PRO A 165 -13.86 -5.86 11.84
C PRO A 165 -12.98 -4.60 11.82
N PHE A 166 -12.13 -4.43 10.81
CA PHE A 166 -11.21 -3.31 10.66
C PHE A 166 -11.69 -2.26 9.67
N LEU A 167 -12.80 -2.52 8.96
CA LEU A 167 -13.42 -1.52 8.10
C LEU A 167 -13.85 -0.31 8.93
N ASP A 168 -13.73 0.86 8.35
CA ASP A 168 -14.00 2.17 8.96
C ASP A 168 -13.09 2.54 10.16
N LYS A 169 -12.36 1.56 10.74
CA LYS A 169 -11.39 1.81 11.81
C LYS A 169 -9.98 2.00 11.26
N TYR A 170 -9.54 1.06 10.45
CA TYR A 170 -8.18 1.02 9.90
C TYR A 170 -8.14 0.85 8.38
N ILE A 171 -9.26 0.41 7.80
CA ILE A 171 -9.39 0.18 6.36
C ILE A 171 -10.52 1.06 5.82
N GLU A 172 -10.17 1.85 4.80
CA GLU A 172 -11.12 2.59 3.98
C GLU A 172 -11.08 2.01 2.57
N THR A 173 -12.21 1.56 2.06
CA THR A 173 -12.32 1.00 0.71
C THR A 173 -13.70 1.26 0.13
N ASP A 174 -13.79 1.38 -1.19
CA ASP A 174 -15.04 1.39 -1.95
C ASP A 174 -15.34 0.03 -2.59
N LEU A 175 -14.53 -0.99 -2.28
CA LEU A 175 -14.74 -2.36 -2.74
C LEU A 175 -15.72 -3.08 -1.80
N ASP A 176 -16.71 -3.74 -2.40
CA ASP A 176 -17.60 -4.65 -1.67
C ASP A 176 -17.02 -6.07 -1.53
N GLY A 177 -17.73 -6.93 -0.79
CA GLY A 177 -17.28 -8.30 -0.52
C GLY A 177 -17.15 -9.15 -1.79
N ASP A 178 -18.04 -8.97 -2.77
CA ASP A 178 -18.01 -9.70 -4.04
C ASP A 178 -16.82 -9.27 -4.90
N GLN A 179 -16.49 -7.99 -4.87
CA GLN A 179 -15.31 -7.45 -5.54
C GLN A 179 -14.01 -7.95 -4.89
N ILE A 180 -13.95 -8.01 -3.57
CA ILE A 180 -12.80 -8.55 -2.84
C ILE A 180 -12.64 -10.06 -3.14
N ASP A 181 -13.74 -10.80 -3.19
CA ASP A 181 -13.73 -12.22 -3.57
C ASP A 181 -13.24 -12.39 -5.02
N ALA A 182 -13.77 -11.62 -5.95
CA ALA A 182 -13.33 -11.62 -7.34
C ALA A 182 -11.83 -11.31 -7.47
N LEU A 183 -11.34 -10.33 -6.72
CA LEU A 183 -9.92 -9.99 -6.69
C LEU A 183 -9.05 -11.14 -6.17
N SER A 184 -9.52 -11.94 -5.24
CA SER A 184 -8.78 -13.10 -4.71
C SER A 184 -8.54 -14.19 -5.75
N SER A 185 -9.35 -14.23 -6.82
CA SER A 185 -9.24 -15.21 -7.92
C SER A 185 -8.11 -14.89 -8.92
N TYR A 186 -7.57 -13.68 -8.90
CA TYR A 186 -6.47 -13.31 -9.80
C TYR A 186 -5.15 -13.90 -9.33
N THR A 187 -4.37 -14.44 -10.26
CA THR A 187 -3.01 -14.89 -10.00
C THR A 187 -2.08 -13.68 -9.98
N TYR A 188 -2.29 -12.82 -9.03
CA TYR A 188 -1.34 -11.76 -8.84
C TYR A 188 -0.04 -12.32 -8.41
N LEU A 189 0.98 -11.66 -8.74
CA LEU A 189 2.13 -11.83 -7.94
C LEU A 189 2.65 -13.24 -8.12
N THR A 190 2.95 -13.52 -9.34
CA THR A 190 4.05 -14.40 -9.62
C THR A 190 5.22 -13.89 -8.80
N ASP A 191 6.08 -14.75 -8.35
CA ASP A 191 7.31 -14.40 -7.61
C ASP A 191 8.17 -13.34 -8.36
N GLU A 192 7.84 -13.07 -9.61
CA GLU A 192 8.39 -12.02 -10.48
C GLU A 192 8.05 -10.57 -10.06
N VAL A 193 7.07 -10.32 -9.21
CA VAL A 193 6.81 -8.94 -8.71
C VAL A 193 7.95 -8.44 -7.83
N ALA A 194 8.70 -9.34 -7.20
CA ALA A 194 9.92 -9.00 -6.47
C ALA A 194 11.05 -8.56 -7.42
N ASP A 195 11.00 -9.00 -8.67
CA ASP A 195 12.01 -8.75 -9.71
C ASP A 195 11.56 -7.73 -10.78
N LEU A 196 10.36 -7.15 -10.65
CA LEU A 196 10.08 -5.98 -11.46
C LEU A 196 11.03 -4.88 -10.99
N PRO A 197 12.03 -4.49 -11.82
CA PRO A 197 12.82 -3.34 -11.50
C PRO A 197 11.83 -2.20 -11.35
N GLY A 198 11.72 -1.67 -10.14
CA GLY A 198 10.95 -0.48 -9.93
C GLY A 198 11.61 0.59 -10.79
N GLU A 199 11.08 0.84 -11.98
CA GLU A 199 11.43 2.03 -12.71
C GLU A 199 10.98 3.18 -11.83
N THR A 200 11.94 3.68 -11.06
CA THR A 200 11.78 4.96 -10.39
C THR A 200 11.69 5.97 -11.52
N VAL A 201 10.49 6.41 -11.84
CA VAL A 201 10.31 7.58 -12.69
C VAL A 201 10.95 8.72 -11.92
N ARG A 202 12.19 9.04 -12.28
CA ARG A 202 12.88 10.24 -11.75
C ARG A 202 12.14 11.42 -12.38
N GLY A 203 11.36 12.12 -11.56
CA GLY A 203 10.91 13.45 -11.94
C GLY A 203 12.12 14.35 -12.14
N GLU A 204 12.06 15.24 -13.12
CA GLU A 204 13.02 16.34 -13.22
C GLU A 204 12.94 17.17 -11.93
N GLU A 205 14.09 17.53 -11.37
CA GLU A 205 14.21 18.43 -10.21
C GLU A 205 13.80 19.86 -10.55
#